data_dd101db8d1244b7e9acf572a4ecdab46
#
_entry.id   dd101db8d1244b7e9acf572a4ecdab46
#
_cell.length_a   1.000
_cell.length_b   1.000
_cell.length_c   1.000
_cell.angle_alpha   90.00
_cell.angle_beta   90.00
_cell.angle_gamma   90.00
#
_symmetry.space_group_name_H-M   'P 1'
#
loop_
_entity.id
_entity.type
_entity.pdbx_description
1 polymer ?
#
loop_
_entity_poly.entity_id
_entity_poly.type
_entity_poly.pdbx_seq_one_letter_code
_entity_poly.pdbx_strand_id
1 'polypeptide(L)'
;MGATYTRQKTYTDGDIIQASDTNDEFDQLLAAFASSTGHSHDGTTGEGGPVTKLLGTGITIGDGSSATDITVTFDGESNDGVLKWMEDEDYFEFSDDLLIASTEKIQFRDTAIFINSSTDGQLDIDADTELEITAPTVDINASTA
;
A
#
# COMPACT_ATOMS: atom_id res chain seq x y z
N MET A 1 7.21 16.39 12.17
CA MET A 1 8.36 15.79 12.89
C MET A 1 7.78 15.15 14.14
N GLY A 2 7.90 13.84 14.27
CA GLY A 2 7.37 13.10 15.42
C GLY A 2 8.20 13.32 16.68
N ALA A 3 7.68 12.88 17.83
CA ALA A 3 8.40 12.95 19.09
C ALA A 3 9.47 11.86 19.12
N THR A 4 10.72 12.28 19.16
CA THR A 4 11.88 11.39 19.30
C THR A 4 12.11 11.08 20.77
N TYR A 5 12.25 9.79 21.12
CA TYR A 5 12.70 9.43 22.47
C TYR A 5 14.13 9.87 22.68
N THR A 6 14.35 10.73 23.65
CA THR A 6 15.70 11.15 24.09
C THR A 6 15.86 10.78 25.55
N ARG A 7 16.87 9.96 25.87
CA ARG A 7 17.18 9.62 27.26
C ARG A 7 17.45 10.88 28.07
N GLN A 8 16.70 11.08 29.14
CA GLN A 8 16.79 12.28 29.97
C GLN A 8 17.92 12.18 30.97
N LYS A 9 18.23 10.98 31.49
CA LYS A 9 19.30 10.78 32.46
C LYS A 9 20.00 9.45 32.30
N THR A 10 21.32 9.45 32.50
CA THR A 10 22.14 8.24 32.62
C THR A 10 22.53 8.07 34.10
N TYR A 11 22.29 6.88 34.64
CA TYR A 11 22.60 6.53 36.01
C TYR A 11 23.88 5.71 36.08
N THR A 12 24.62 5.86 37.18
CA THR A 12 25.78 5.05 37.54
C THR A 12 25.57 4.41 38.91
N ASP A 13 26.37 3.39 39.22
CA ASP A 13 26.26 2.69 40.51
C ASP A 13 26.46 3.67 41.67
N GLY A 14 25.50 3.68 42.60
CA GLY A 14 25.50 4.58 43.75
C GLY A 14 24.72 5.87 43.58
N ASP A 15 24.17 6.15 42.40
CA ASP A 15 23.32 7.32 42.19
C ASP A 15 21.99 7.19 42.95
N ILE A 16 21.51 8.30 43.49
CA ILE A 16 20.16 8.42 44.02
C ILE A 16 19.21 8.77 42.89
N ILE A 17 18.26 7.87 42.63
CA ILE A 17 17.21 8.10 41.63
C ILE A 17 16.13 9.00 42.22
N GLN A 18 15.90 10.16 41.65
CA GLN A 18 14.82 11.06 42.03
C GLN A 18 13.53 10.61 41.30
N ALA A 19 12.38 10.85 41.93
CA ALA A 19 11.09 10.57 41.28
C ALA A 19 10.93 11.35 39.97
N SER A 20 11.42 12.58 39.88
CA SER A 20 11.44 13.39 38.67
C SER A 20 12.22 12.71 37.52
N ASP A 21 13.41 12.14 37.82
CA ASP A 21 14.25 11.50 36.82
C ASP A 21 13.51 10.33 36.12
N THR A 22 12.75 9.55 36.91
CA THR A 22 11.94 8.43 36.40
C THR A 22 10.71 8.92 35.64
N ASN A 23 10.01 9.94 36.14
CA ASN A 23 8.86 10.51 35.50
C ASN A 23 9.23 11.14 34.14
N ASP A 24 10.32 11.89 34.07
CA ASP A 24 10.79 12.52 32.85
C ASP A 24 11.11 11.49 31.74
N GLU A 25 11.71 10.32 32.09
CA GLU A 25 11.94 9.22 31.16
C GLU A 25 10.61 8.62 30.66
N PHE A 26 9.64 8.40 31.54
CA PHE A 26 8.33 7.88 31.16
C PHE A 26 7.52 8.87 30.34
N ASP A 27 7.59 10.16 30.66
CA ASP A 27 6.88 11.20 29.90
C ASP A 27 7.43 11.29 28.46
N GLN A 28 8.76 11.17 28.28
CA GLN A 28 9.38 11.08 26.95
C GLN A 28 8.93 9.83 26.20
N LEU A 29 8.86 8.69 26.88
CA LEU A 29 8.39 7.45 26.27
C LEU A 29 6.91 7.55 25.84
N LEU A 30 6.06 8.09 26.71
CA LEU A 30 4.64 8.32 26.39
C LEU A 30 4.47 9.29 25.21
N ALA A 31 5.27 10.36 25.16
CA ALA A 31 5.25 11.31 24.05
C ALA A 31 5.63 10.64 22.72
N ALA A 32 6.61 9.71 22.73
CA ALA A 32 7.02 8.98 21.54
C ALA A 32 5.90 8.07 20.95
N PHE A 33 4.94 7.66 21.77
CA PHE A 33 3.78 6.84 21.35
C PHE A 33 2.48 7.64 21.19
N ALA A 34 2.52 8.97 21.27
CA ALA A 34 1.34 9.80 21.10
C ALA A 34 0.79 9.68 19.66
N SER A 35 -0.54 9.61 19.51
CA SER A 35 -1.19 9.33 18.21
C SER A 35 -0.99 10.40 17.14
N SER A 36 -0.73 11.66 17.53
CA SER A 36 -0.58 12.78 16.60
C SER A 36 0.82 13.39 16.52
N THR A 37 1.64 13.15 17.56
CA THR A 37 2.98 13.74 17.69
C THR A 37 4.05 12.69 18.05
N GLY A 38 3.69 11.41 18.05
CA GLY A 38 4.60 10.30 18.32
C GLY A 38 5.62 10.09 17.17
N HIS A 39 6.52 9.13 17.37
CA HIS A 39 7.48 8.76 16.33
C HIS A 39 6.77 8.18 15.10
N SER A 40 7.37 8.38 13.93
CA SER A 40 7.00 7.75 12.66
C SER A 40 7.98 6.63 12.28
N HIS A 41 7.61 5.81 11.30
CA HIS A 41 8.47 4.77 10.73
C HIS A 41 8.90 5.14 9.31
N ASP A 42 9.42 6.35 9.13
CA ASP A 42 9.80 6.92 7.83
C ASP A 42 11.30 6.82 7.53
N GLY A 43 12.09 6.25 8.45
CA GLY A 43 13.54 6.10 8.31
C GLY A 43 14.36 7.35 8.66
N THR A 44 13.72 8.44 9.11
CA THR A 44 14.42 9.64 9.57
C THR A 44 15.18 9.35 10.87
N THR A 45 16.35 9.99 11.05
CA THR A 45 17.15 9.82 12.27
C THR A 45 16.37 10.23 13.51
N GLY A 46 16.26 9.30 14.47
CA GLY A 46 15.51 9.50 15.72
C GLY A 46 14.04 9.09 15.65
N GLU A 47 13.53 8.77 14.48
CA GLU A 47 12.25 8.13 14.26
C GLU A 47 12.40 6.61 14.18
N GLY A 48 11.31 5.86 14.08
CA GLY A 48 11.38 4.42 13.87
C GLY A 48 12.00 4.07 12.51
N GLY A 49 12.78 2.99 12.43
CA GLY A 49 13.26 2.48 11.14
C GLY A 49 12.10 2.12 10.21
N PRO A 50 12.31 2.10 8.87
CA PRO A 50 11.25 1.79 7.92
C PRO A 50 10.66 0.41 8.20
N VAL A 51 9.34 0.28 8.06
CA VAL A 51 8.66 -1.01 8.21
C VAL A 51 8.94 -1.86 6.97
N THR A 52 9.87 -2.82 7.10
CA THR A 52 10.29 -3.68 5.98
C THR A 52 9.47 -4.97 5.87
N LYS A 53 8.66 -5.30 6.90
CA LYS A 53 7.83 -6.50 6.91
C LYS A 53 6.62 -6.33 7.83
N LEU A 54 5.44 -6.58 7.30
CA LEU A 54 4.21 -6.71 8.07
C LEU A 54 3.88 -8.20 8.21
N LEU A 55 3.73 -8.68 9.45
CA LEU A 55 3.41 -10.08 9.77
C LEU A 55 1.96 -10.17 10.23
N GLY A 56 1.18 -10.97 9.54
CA GLY A 56 -0.23 -11.19 9.86
C GLY A 56 -0.97 -11.84 8.71
N THR A 57 -2.24 -12.13 8.90
CA THR A 57 -3.12 -12.71 7.88
C THR A 57 -3.89 -11.65 7.09
N GLY A 58 -3.75 -10.38 7.44
CA GLY A 58 -4.40 -9.26 6.75
C GLY A 58 -3.79 -7.92 7.11
N ILE A 59 -4.02 -6.94 6.27
CA ILE A 59 -3.72 -5.52 6.48
C ILE A 59 -5.02 -4.77 6.21
N THR A 60 -5.41 -3.88 7.13
CA THR A 60 -6.50 -2.94 6.91
C THR A 60 -5.91 -1.57 6.62
N ILE A 61 -6.29 -0.97 5.51
CA ILE A 61 -5.89 0.37 5.09
C ILE A 61 -7.14 1.25 5.08
N GLY A 62 -7.07 2.41 5.71
CA GLY A 62 -8.21 3.31 5.89
C GLY A 62 -8.81 3.26 7.29
N ASP A 63 -9.57 4.26 7.62
CA ASP A 63 -10.19 4.46 8.95
C ASP A 63 -11.72 4.26 8.96
N GLY A 64 -12.29 3.89 7.81
CA GLY A 64 -13.73 3.71 7.64
C GLY A 64 -14.52 5.02 7.51
N SER A 65 -13.84 6.14 7.25
CA SER A 65 -14.53 7.41 6.96
C SER A 65 -15.27 7.33 5.64
N SER A 66 -16.55 7.71 5.65
CA SER A 66 -17.38 7.72 4.44
C SER A 66 -16.95 8.82 3.46
N ALA A 67 -17.13 8.57 2.17
CA ALA A 67 -16.82 9.47 1.07
C ALA A 67 -15.35 9.95 1.06
N THR A 68 -14.44 9.10 1.55
CA THR A 68 -13.01 9.39 1.56
C THR A 68 -12.25 8.27 0.85
N ASP A 69 -11.69 8.59 -0.31
CA ASP A 69 -10.89 7.64 -1.07
C ASP A 69 -9.64 7.22 -0.31
N ILE A 70 -9.28 5.95 -0.44
CA ILE A 70 -8.10 5.39 0.18
C ILE A 70 -7.01 5.26 -0.87
N THR A 71 -5.86 5.88 -0.62
CA THR A 71 -4.73 5.92 -1.55
C THR A 71 -3.54 5.14 -1.00
N VAL A 72 -2.98 4.25 -1.83
CA VAL A 72 -1.70 3.60 -1.61
C VAL A 72 -0.72 4.11 -2.67
N THR A 73 0.28 4.86 -2.24
CA THR A 73 1.31 5.41 -3.13
C THR A 73 2.56 4.54 -3.08
N PHE A 74 3.06 4.18 -4.25
CA PHE A 74 4.37 3.57 -4.46
C PHE A 74 5.34 4.68 -4.84
N ASP A 75 6.02 5.24 -3.82
CA ASP A 75 6.89 6.42 -3.92
C ASP A 75 8.20 6.04 -4.61
N GLY A 76 8.36 6.47 -5.85
CA GLY A 76 9.55 6.27 -6.68
C GLY A 76 10.45 7.51 -6.69
N GLU A 77 11.65 7.41 -7.27
CA GLU A 77 12.58 8.55 -7.37
C GLU A 77 12.05 9.68 -8.26
N SER A 78 11.37 9.34 -9.35
CA SER A 78 10.94 10.30 -10.38
C SER A 78 9.49 10.14 -10.80
N ASN A 79 8.92 8.96 -10.62
CA ASN A 79 7.54 8.64 -10.97
C ASN A 79 6.94 7.77 -9.87
N ASP A 80 5.79 8.17 -9.39
CA ASP A 80 5.04 7.45 -8.38
C ASP A 80 3.89 6.68 -9.02
N GLY A 81 3.64 5.46 -8.53
CA GLY A 81 2.45 4.70 -8.89
C GLY A 81 1.38 4.81 -7.79
N VAL A 82 0.13 4.88 -8.16
CA VAL A 82 -0.98 4.98 -7.19
C VAL A 82 -2.03 3.90 -7.44
N LEU A 83 -2.36 3.16 -6.40
CA LEU A 83 -3.56 2.34 -6.31
C LEU A 83 -4.56 3.02 -5.37
N LYS A 84 -5.75 3.31 -5.88
CA LYS A 84 -6.77 4.04 -5.14
C LYS A 84 -8.05 3.23 -5.04
N TRP A 85 -8.63 3.15 -3.86
CA TRP A 85 -10.00 2.72 -3.67
C TRP A 85 -10.90 3.94 -3.72
N MET A 86 -11.75 4.00 -4.73
CA MET A 86 -12.75 5.05 -4.91
C MET A 86 -13.97 4.68 -4.08
N GLU A 87 -14.14 5.34 -2.92
CA GLU A 87 -15.11 4.92 -1.92
C GLU A 87 -16.55 5.14 -2.38
N ASP A 88 -16.83 6.27 -3.00
CA ASP A 88 -18.17 6.61 -3.49
C ASP A 88 -18.56 5.85 -4.76
N GLU A 89 -17.60 5.50 -5.61
CA GLU A 89 -17.80 4.83 -6.90
C GLU A 89 -17.66 3.31 -6.83
N ASP A 90 -17.16 2.76 -5.72
CA ASP A 90 -17.04 1.32 -5.44
C ASP A 90 -16.15 0.57 -6.46
N TYR A 91 -14.97 1.14 -6.79
CA TYR A 91 -13.97 0.49 -7.64
C TYR A 91 -12.52 0.87 -7.30
N PHE A 92 -11.57 0.08 -7.82
CA PHE A 92 -10.15 0.40 -7.79
C PHE A 92 -9.72 1.19 -9.02
N GLU A 93 -8.98 2.29 -8.80
CA GLU A 93 -8.31 3.07 -9.83
C GLU A 93 -6.79 2.86 -9.77
N PHE A 94 -6.16 2.67 -10.92
CA PHE A 94 -4.71 2.63 -11.11
C PHE A 94 -4.27 3.88 -11.85
N SER A 95 -3.27 4.61 -11.34
CA SER A 95 -2.75 5.81 -12.01
C SER A 95 -1.93 5.49 -13.27
N ASP A 96 -1.42 4.27 -13.35
CA ASP A 96 -0.53 3.81 -14.40
C ASP A 96 -0.99 2.48 -15.00
N ASP A 97 -0.28 2.03 -16.03
CA ASP A 97 -0.57 0.78 -16.71
C ASP A 97 -0.46 -0.43 -15.77
N LEU A 98 -1.34 -1.40 -15.93
CA LEU A 98 -1.27 -2.69 -15.26
C LEU A 98 -0.64 -3.73 -16.20
N LEU A 99 0.64 -4.05 -15.98
CA LEU A 99 1.33 -5.10 -16.72
C LEU A 99 1.10 -6.46 -16.06
N ILE A 100 0.41 -7.34 -16.75
CA ILE A 100 0.33 -8.76 -16.39
C ILE A 100 1.52 -9.48 -17.06
N ALA A 101 2.50 -9.88 -16.26
CA ALA A 101 3.75 -10.44 -16.77
C ALA A 101 3.59 -11.89 -17.23
N SER A 102 4.38 -12.29 -18.24
CA SER A 102 4.43 -13.67 -18.73
C SER A 102 3.07 -14.18 -19.23
N THR A 103 2.71 -15.42 -18.90
CA THR A 103 1.45 -16.08 -19.29
C THR A 103 0.37 -15.99 -18.19
N GLU A 104 0.58 -15.13 -17.20
CA GLU A 104 -0.39 -14.91 -16.13
C GLU A 104 -1.70 -14.33 -16.67
N LYS A 105 -2.79 -14.48 -15.91
CA LYS A 105 -4.14 -14.22 -16.35
C LYS A 105 -4.85 -13.17 -15.52
N ILE A 106 -5.67 -12.36 -16.16
CA ILE A 106 -6.76 -11.66 -15.48
C ILE A 106 -7.99 -12.57 -15.58
N GLN A 107 -8.41 -13.12 -14.45
CA GLN A 107 -9.53 -14.06 -14.37
C GLN A 107 -10.81 -13.34 -13.92
N PHE A 108 -11.92 -13.75 -14.48
CA PHE A 108 -13.25 -13.20 -14.16
C PHE A 108 -14.15 -14.32 -13.64
N ARG A 109 -14.65 -14.20 -12.41
CA ARG A 109 -15.56 -15.14 -11.75
C ARG A 109 -14.97 -16.51 -11.42
N ASP A 110 -14.28 -17.15 -12.36
CA ASP A 110 -13.60 -18.44 -12.16
C ASP A 110 -12.35 -18.55 -13.05
N THR A 111 -11.70 -19.71 -13.07
CA THR A 111 -10.45 -19.93 -13.77
C THR A 111 -10.58 -20.20 -15.27
N ALA A 112 -11.81 -20.40 -15.77
CA ALA A 112 -12.08 -20.71 -17.18
C ALA A 112 -12.36 -19.45 -18.03
N ILE A 113 -12.64 -18.32 -17.37
CA ILE A 113 -12.90 -17.04 -18.03
C ILE A 113 -11.76 -16.09 -17.74
N PHE A 114 -10.96 -15.73 -18.76
CA PHE A 114 -9.75 -14.92 -18.55
C PHE A 114 -9.28 -14.18 -19.81
N ILE A 115 -8.39 -13.23 -19.58
CA ILE A 115 -7.59 -12.58 -20.62
C ILE A 115 -6.12 -12.79 -20.28
N ASN A 116 -5.30 -13.21 -21.24
CA ASN A 116 -3.85 -13.33 -21.08
C ASN A 116 -3.10 -13.26 -22.43
N SER A 117 -1.78 -13.47 -22.36
CA SER A 117 -0.93 -13.70 -23.53
C SER A 117 -0.25 -15.06 -23.36
N SER A 118 -0.69 -16.08 -24.06
CA SER A 118 -0.09 -17.42 -23.97
C SER A 118 1.23 -17.54 -24.74
N THR A 119 1.41 -16.68 -25.73
CA THR A 119 2.60 -16.60 -26.58
C THR A 119 2.92 -15.14 -26.89
N ASP A 120 4.20 -14.79 -26.99
CA ASP A 120 4.63 -13.43 -27.32
C ASP A 120 3.96 -12.92 -28.62
N GLY A 121 3.40 -11.71 -28.53
CA GLY A 121 2.65 -11.07 -29.62
C GLY A 121 1.21 -11.52 -29.79
N GLN A 122 0.68 -12.35 -28.88
CA GLN A 122 -0.70 -12.85 -28.92
C GLN A 122 -1.50 -12.32 -27.70
N LEU A 123 -2.74 -11.94 -27.92
CA LEU A 123 -3.73 -11.68 -26.88
C LEU A 123 -4.84 -12.72 -26.98
N ASP A 124 -5.06 -13.47 -25.91
CA ASP A 124 -6.10 -14.47 -25.80
C ASP A 124 -7.23 -13.95 -24.90
N ILE A 125 -8.46 -14.17 -25.33
CA ILE A 125 -9.68 -13.89 -24.56
C ILE A 125 -10.49 -15.18 -24.56
N ASP A 126 -10.56 -15.83 -23.40
CA ASP A 126 -11.21 -17.13 -23.22
C ASP A 126 -12.49 -17.00 -22.39
N ALA A 127 -13.53 -17.66 -22.85
CA ALA A 127 -14.80 -17.84 -22.15
C ALA A 127 -15.24 -19.30 -22.27
N ASP A 128 -15.70 -19.91 -21.18
CA ASP A 128 -16.07 -21.34 -21.15
C ASP A 128 -17.37 -21.66 -21.90
N THR A 129 -18.24 -20.67 -22.13
CA THR A 129 -19.52 -20.88 -22.81
C THR A 129 -19.73 -19.89 -23.96
N GLU A 130 -19.60 -18.60 -23.73
CA GLU A 130 -19.91 -17.59 -24.72
C GLU A 130 -19.08 -16.32 -24.48
N LEU A 131 -18.53 -15.73 -25.54
CA LEU A 131 -17.96 -14.39 -25.55
C LEU A 131 -18.95 -13.45 -26.28
N GLU A 132 -19.63 -12.58 -25.53
CA GLU A 132 -20.52 -11.57 -26.07
C GLU A 132 -19.79 -10.23 -26.23
N ILE A 133 -19.86 -9.66 -27.45
CA ILE A 133 -19.32 -8.33 -27.76
C ILE A 133 -20.47 -7.46 -28.25
N THR A 134 -20.95 -6.54 -27.41
CA THR A 134 -22.04 -5.63 -27.76
C THR A 134 -21.52 -4.20 -27.85
N ALA A 135 -21.53 -3.62 -29.05
CA ALA A 135 -21.14 -2.23 -29.29
C ALA A 135 -21.86 -1.69 -30.51
N PRO A 136 -22.09 -0.37 -30.65
CA PRO A 136 -22.62 0.25 -31.86
C PRO A 136 -21.75 -0.04 -33.11
N THR A 137 -20.46 -0.22 -32.91
CA THR A 137 -19.50 -0.61 -33.97
C THR A 137 -18.43 -1.53 -33.37
N VAL A 138 -18.15 -2.64 -34.03
CA VAL A 138 -17.00 -3.52 -33.78
C VAL A 138 -16.11 -3.45 -35.02
N ASP A 139 -14.89 -2.92 -34.87
CA ASP A 139 -13.93 -2.82 -35.97
C ASP A 139 -12.76 -3.78 -35.71
N ILE A 140 -12.60 -4.77 -36.59
CA ILE A 140 -11.53 -5.77 -36.51
C ILE A 140 -10.65 -5.61 -37.76
N ASN A 141 -9.50 -4.95 -37.58
CA ASN A 141 -8.56 -4.70 -38.66
C ASN A 141 -7.46 -5.77 -38.69
N ALA A 142 -7.49 -6.61 -39.71
CA ALA A 142 -6.42 -7.55 -40.03
C ALA A 142 -5.53 -6.95 -41.10
N SER A 143 -4.23 -6.68 -40.77
CA SER A 143 -3.21 -6.36 -41.77
C SER A 143 -2.63 -7.65 -42.31
N THR A 144 -2.91 -7.96 -43.59
CA THR A 144 -2.13 -8.99 -44.29
C THR A 144 -0.81 -8.41 -44.70
N ALA A 145 0.30 -8.92 -44.10
CA ALA A 145 1.65 -8.63 -44.54
C ALA A 145 1.94 -9.25 -45.90
#